data_90e5d92198357be6b16ba86924a763f5
#
_entry.id   90e5d92198357be6b16ba86924a763f5
#
_cell.length_a   1.000
_cell.length_b   1.000
_cell.length_c   1.000
_cell.angle_alpha   90.00
_cell.angle_beta   90.00
_cell.angle_gamma   90.00
#
_symmetry.space_group_name_H-M   'P 1'
#
loop_
_entity.id
_entity.type
_entity.pdbx_description
1 polymer ?
#
loop_
_entity_poly.entity_id
_entity_poly.type
_entity_poly.pdbx_seq_one_letter_code
_entity_poly.pdbx_strand_id
1 'polypeptide(L)'
;MLTGLRLQNIALIDSLELDFSSGLTVLTGETGAGKSILLDAVDAVLGGAQGANGIRLLRNGCDRGCIEARFEPNPFLNQWLNAAEFELEEELLLSREWRRLDGDRFSSRSRINGSSVNRQQLLELRPLLIDLTVQGQSQQLSRPGQQRRWLDLHGGEDHQQLLDSASLAWHRWRQASLALKAREEEAQRFEQDRAEQESLLEQLEAAQMDDPDEQLRLDQEQD
;
A
#
# COMPACT_ATOMS: atom_id res chain seq x y z
N MET A 1 -12.23 -8.93 -14.75
CA MET A 1 -12.14 -10.42 -14.76
C MET A 1 -10.84 -10.84 -15.43
N LEU A 2 -10.21 -11.98 -15.07
CA LEU A 2 -9.06 -12.51 -15.82
C LEU A 2 -9.56 -13.05 -17.17
N THR A 3 -9.05 -12.49 -18.26
CA THR A 3 -9.44 -12.87 -19.65
C THR A 3 -8.41 -13.73 -20.35
N GLY A 4 -7.13 -13.61 -19.96
CA GLY A 4 -6.08 -14.41 -20.57
C GLY A 4 -4.86 -14.58 -19.65
N LEU A 5 -4.15 -15.68 -19.83
CA LEU A 5 -2.91 -15.98 -19.15
C LEU A 5 -1.92 -16.62 -20.13
N ARG A 6 -0.76 -16.01 -20.29
CA ARG A 6 0.32 -16.53 -21.12
C ARG A 6 1.56 -16.76 -20.27
N LEU A 7 2.11 -17.95 -20.40
CA LEU A 7 3.34 -18.36 -19.72
C LEU A 7 4.40 -18.73 -20.77
N GLN A 8 5.62 -18.29 -20.53
CA GLN A 8 6.77 -18.66 -21.37
C GLN A 8 7.98 -18.98 -20.48
N ASN A 9 8.50 -20.17 -20.61
CA ASN A 9 9.63 -20.70 -19.83
C ASN A 9 9.41 -20.61 -18.30
N ILE A 10 8.23 -21.03 -17.86
CA ILE A 10 7.84 -21.00 -16.44
C ILE A 10 7.76 -22.43 -15.88
N ALA A 11 8.59 -22.74 -14.91
CA ALA A 11 8.70 -24.04 -14.24
C ALA A 11 8.81 -25.20 -15.26
N LEU A 12 7.79 -26.03 -15.38
CA LEU A 12 7.74 -27.15 -16.33
C LEU A 12 7.14 -26.76 -17.70
N ILE A 13 6.67 -25.53 -17.82
CA ILE A 13 5.92 -25.06 -19.00
C ILE A 13 6.87 -24.29 -19.94
N ASP A 14 7.00 -24.76 -21.17
CA ASP A 14 7.71 -24.04 -22.25
C ASP A 14 6.91 -22.82 -22.70
N SER A 15 5.71 -23.09 -23.16
CA SER A 15 4.78 -22.09 -23.63
C SER A 15 3.35 -22.58 -23.38
N LEU A 16 2.54 -21.70 -22.83
CA LEU A 16 1.13 -21.96 -22.61
C LEU A 16 0.36 -20.65 -22.78
N GLU A 17 -0.75 -20.72 -23.49
CA GLU A 17 -1.70 -19.62 -23.61
C GLU A 17 -3.09 -20.14 -23.29
N LEU A 18 -3.79 -19.44 -22.39
CA LEU A 18 -5.13 -19.76 -21.93
C LEU A 18 -5.99 -18.52 -22.04
N ASP A 19 -7.16 -18.66 -22.65
CA ASP A 19 -8.21 -17.67 -22.65
C ASP A 19 -9.33 -18.10 -21.71
N PHE A 20 -9.85 -17.15 -20.93
CA PHE A 20 -10.90 -17.39 -19.96
C PHE A 20 -12.16 -16.62 -20.38
N SER A 21 -13.27 -17.31 -20.34
CA SER A 21 -14.60 -16.71 -20.53
C SER A 21 -15.25 -16.40 -19.18
N SER A 22 -16.31 -15.60 -19.19
CA SER A 22 -17.14 -15.37 -18.00
C SER A 22 -17.78 -16.69 -17.51
N GLY A 23 -17.92 -16.82 -16.19
CA GLY A 23 -18.49 -17.98 -15.54
C GLY A 23 -17.48 -18.88 -14.86
N LEU A 24 -17.75 -20.18 -14.78
CA LEU A 24 -16.93 -21.15 -14.09
C LEU A 24 -15.96 -21.83 -15.07
N THR A 25 -14.66 -21.70 -14.81
CA THR A 25 -13.61 -22.45 -15.50
C THR A 25 -13.02 -23.50 -14.56
N VAL A 26 -12.97 -24.75 -14.98
CA VAL A 26 -12.44 -25.87 -14.18
C VAL A 26 -11.17 -26.40 -14.82
N LEU A 27 -10.08 -26.40 -14.06
CA LEU A 27 -8.80 -26.97 -14.44
C LEU A 27 -8.65 -28.36 -13.83
N THR A 28 -8.67 -29.40 -14.67
CA THR A 28 -8.52 -30.80 -14.24
C THR A 28 -7.18 -31.37 -14.69
N GLY A 29 -6.71 -32.39 -14.02
CA GLY A 29 -5.47 -33.08 -14.35
C GLY A 29 -4.88 -33.79 -13.12
N GLU A 30 -3.89 -34.64 -13.35
CA GLU A 30 -3.21 -35.39 -12.29
C GLU A 30 -2.39 -34.47 -11.35
N THR A 31 -2.05 -35.00 -10.16
CA THR A 31 -1.17 -34.31 -9.22
C THR A 31 0.21 -34.15 -9.84
N GLY A 32 0.74 -32.92 -9.89
CA GLY A 32 2.01 -32.64 -10.57
C GLY A 32 1.89 -32.17 -12.04
N ALA A 33 0.69 -32.22 -12.65
CA ALA A 33 0.46 -31.80 -14.04
C ALA A 33 0.53 -30.29 -14.29
N GLY A 34 1.07 -29.49 -13.35
CA GLY A 34 1.25 -28.05 -13.57
C GLY A 34 0.09 -27.15 -13.10
N LYS A 35 -1.02 -27.69 -12.57
CA LYS A 35 -2.16 -26.87 -12.07
C LYS A 35 -1.74 -25.81 -11.03
N SER A 36 -0.92 -26.20 -10.07
CA SER A 36 -0.39 -25.29 -9.05
C SER A 36 0.52 -24.23 -9.65
N ILE A 37 1.24 -24.54 -10.72
CA ILE A 37 2.13 -23.59 -11.42
C ILE A 37 1.31 -22.44 -12.01
N LEU A 38 0.09 -22.70 -12.50
CA LEU A 38 -0.80 -21.65 -13.01
C LEU A 38 -1.22 -20.67 -11.91
N LEU A 39 -1.57 -21.17 -10.73
CA LEU A 39 -1.90 -20.33 -9.58
C LEU A 39 -0.68 -19.55 -9.09
N ASP A 40 0.49 -20.20 -9.03
CA ASP A 40 1.75 -19.54 -8.66
C ASP A 40 2.15 -18.47 -9.68
N ALA A 41 1.88 -18.69 -10.97
CA ALA A 41 2.11 -17.70 -12.01
C ALA A 41 1.20 -16.48 -11.87
N VAL A 42 -0.09 -16.70 -11.62
CA VAL A 42 -1.03 -15.60 -11.36
C VAL A 42 -0.65 -14.83 -10.09
N ASP A 43 -0.28 -15.53 -9.01
CA ASP A 43 0.24 -14.88 -7.80
C ASP A 43 1.51 -14.06 -8.09
N ALA A 44 2.42 -14.63 -8.88
CA ALA A 44 3.67 -13.97 -9.22
C ALA A 44 3.48 -12.68 -10.03
N VAL A 45 2.60 -12.66 -11.04
CA VAL A 45 2.37 -11.45 -11.85
C VAL A 45 1.69 -10.35 -11.03
N LEU A 46 0.97 -10.71 -9.98
CA LEU A 46 0.32 -9.81 -9.03
C LEU A 46 1.19 -9.42 -7.82
N GLY A 47 2.52 -9.52 -7.95
CA GLY A 47 3.46 -9.06 -6.92
C GLY A 47 3.80 -10.07 -5.83
N GLY A 48 3.28 -11.31 -5.91
CA GLY A 48 3.74 -12.45 -5.11
C GLY A 48 5.10 -12.98 -5.54
N ALA A 49 5.50 -14.15 -5.04
CA ALA A 49 6.71 -14.89 -5.42
C ALA A 49 7.96 -14.02 -5.58
N GLN A 50 8.55 -13.56 -4.48
CA GLN A 50 9.75 -12.72 -4.46
C GLN A 50 11.02 -13.53 -4.13
N GLY A 51 12.18 -12.97 -4.50
CA GLY A 51 13.50 -13.53 -4.17
C GLY A 51 13.67 -14.96 -4.69
N ALA A 52 14.10 -15.88 -3.85
CA ALA A 52 14.34 -17.28 -4.19
C ALA A 52 13.10 -18.01 -4.73
N ASN A 53 11.89 -17.64 -4.25
CA ASN A 53 10.64 -18.23 -4.76
C ASN A 53 10.31 -17.73 -6.17
N GLY A 54 10.66 -16.49 -6.51
CA GLY A 54 10.49 -15.95 -7.85
C GLY A 54 11.44 -16.63 -8.86
N ILE A 55 12.67 -16.92 -8.45
CA ILE A 55 13.68 -17.60 -9.29
C ILE A 55 13.24 -19.04 -9.62
N ARG A 56 12.59 -19.73 -8.67
CA ARG A 56 12.07 -21.10 -8.88
C ARG A 56 11.00 -21.20 -9.97
N LEU A 57 10.38 -20.08 -10.32
CA LEU A 57 9.43 -20.03 -11.42
C LEU A 57 10.12 -20.04 -12.78
N LEU A 58 11.36 -19.57 -12.87
CA LEU A 58 12.09 -19.66 -14.14
C LEU A 58 12.44 -21.14 -14.43
N ARG A 59 12.15 -21.58 -15.66
CA ARG A 59 12.44 -22.94 -16.10
C ARG A 59 13.94 -23.21 -16.06
N ASN A 60 14.32 -24.39 -15.60
CA ASN A 60 15.72 -24.83 -15.60
C ASN A 60 16.30 -24.83 -17.01
N GLY A 61 17.49 -24.25 -17.15
CA GLY A 61 18.19 -24.15 -18.44
C GLY A 61 17.73 -22.96 -19.30
N CYS A 62 16.76 -22.16 -18.86
CA CYS A 62 16.36 -20.95 -19.57
C CYS A 62 16.90 -19.69 -18.90
N ASP A 63 17.30 -18.71 -19.72
CA ASP A 63 17.79 -17.42 -19.26
C ASP A 63 16.69 -16.36 -19.12
N ARG A 64 15.53 -16.63 -19.70
CA ARG A 64 14.36 -15.73 -19.65
C ARG A 64 13.08 -16.53 -19.47
N GLY A 65 12.18 -15.96 -18.65
CA GLY A 65 10.81 -16.44 -18.51
C GLY A 65 9.87 -15.24 -18.38
N CYS A 66 8.66 -15.39 -18.87
CA CYS A 66 7.64 -14.34 -18.86
C CYS A 66 6.28 -14.89 -18.47
N ILE A 67 5.56 -14.10 -17.71
CA ILE A 67 4.14 -14.30 -17.41
C ILE A 67 3.42 -13.04 -17.84
N GLU A 68 2.35 -13.22 -18.61
CA GLU A 68 1.43 -12.15 -19.00
C GLU A 68 0.01 -12.54 -18.58
N ALA A 69 -0.71 -11.61 -17.96
CA ALA A 69 -2.08 -11.81 -17.55
C ALA A 69 -2.91 -10.62 -18.05
N ARG A 70 -4.02 -10.94 -18.75
CA ARG A 70 -4.97 -9.96 -19.26
C ARG A 70 -6.20 -9.91 -18.36
N PHE A 71 -6.65 -8.70 -18.06
CA PHE A 71 -7.81 -8.46 -17.22
C PHE A 71 -8.76 -7.48 -17.88
N GLU A 72 -10.02 -7.79 -17.79
CA GLU A 72 -11.09 -6.85 -18.16
C GLU A 72 -11.12 -5.69 -17.14
N PRO A 73 -11.18 -4.43 -17.61
CA PRO A 73 -11.29 -3.27 -16.74
C PRO A 73 -12.60 -3.26 -15.95
N ASN A 74 -12.56 -2.64 -14.78
CA ASN A 74 -13.73 -2.33 -13.98
C ASN A 74 -13.62 -0.91 -13.41
N PRO A 75 -14.71 -0.29 -12.95
CA PRO A 75 -14.69 1.11 -12.48
C PRO A 75 -13.65 1.39 -11.39
N PHE A 76 -13.45 0.47 -10.44
CA PHE A 76 -12.46 0.63 -9.36
C PHE A 76 -11.03 0.55 -9.87
N LEU A 77 -10.79 -0.36 -10.82
CA LEU A 77 -9.52 -0.49 -11.51
C LEU A 77 -9.18 0.78 -12.30
N ASN A 78 -10.13 1.31 -13.06
CA ASN A 78 -9.95 2.54 -13.84
C ASN A 78 -9.65 3.75 -12.94
N GLN A 79 -10.32 3.85 -11.81
CA GLN A 79 -10.04 4.90 -10.82
C GLN A 79 -8.61 4.79 -10.26
N TRP A 80 -8.17 3.56 -9.95
CA TRP A 80 -6.81 3.34 -9.46
C TRP A 80 -5.75 3.65 -10.53
N LEU A 81 -5.96 3.19 -11.78
CA LEU A 81 -5.03 3.44 -12.89
C LEU A 81 -4.89 4.94 -13.15
N ASN A 82 -5.98 5.69 -13.16
CA ASN A 82 -5.94 7.15 -13.28
C ASN A 82 -5.18 7.83 -12.14
N ALA A 83 -5.43 7.40 -10.89
CA ALA A 83 -4.75 7.96 -9.72
C ALA A 83 -3.23 7.63 -9.68
N ALA A 84 -2.85 6.50 -10.28
CA ALA A 84 -1.46 6.05 -10.40
C ALA A 84 -0.78 6.48 -11.72
N GLU A 85 -1.46 7.31 -12.54
CA GLU A 85 -0.97 7.86 -13.81
C GLU A 85 -0.62 6.78 -14.86
N PHE A 86 -1.34 5.64 -14.86
CA PHE A 86 -1.24 4.63 -15.90
C PHE A 86 -2.26 4.89 -17.01
N GLU A 87 -1.87 4.58 -18.25
CA GLU A 87 -2.78 4.66 -19.39
C GLU A 87 -3.90 3.63 -19.29
N LEU A 88 -5.13 4.09 -19.62
CA LEU A 88 -6.32 3.25 -19.72
C LEU A 88 -6.37 2.64 -21.11
N GLU A 89 -6.41 1.32 -21.18
CA GLU A 89 -6.57 0.57 -22.41
C GLU A 89 -7.86 -0.27 -22.33
N GLU A 90 -8.25 -0.89 -23.46
CA GLU A 90 -9.42 -1.77 -23.51
C GLU A 90 -9.29 -2.99 -22.59
N GLU A 91 -8.06 -3.49 -22.41
CA GLU A 91 -7.71 -4.54 -21.46
C GLU A 91 -6.52 -4.08 -20.63
N LEU A 92 -6.45 -4.53 -19.37
CA LEU A 92 -5.27 -4.36 -18.54
C LEU A 92 -4.32 -5.53 -18.78
N LEU A 93 -3.13 -5.25 -19.30
CA LEU A 93 -2.05 -6.22 -19.45
C LEU A 93 -1.04 -6.09 -18.31
N LEU A 94 -0.98 -7.10 -17.46
CA LEU A 94 0.10 -7.25 -16.49
C LEU A 94 1.14 -8.19 -17.04
N SER A 95 2.41 -7.82 -16.98
CA SER A 95 3.51 -8.71 -17.36
C SER A 95 4.60 -8.73 -16.29
N ARG A 96 5.21 -9.89 -16.12
CA ARG A 96 6.40 -10.06 -15.30
C ARG A 96 7.40 -10.91 -16.00
N GLU A 97 8.61 -10.37 -16.19
CA GLU A 97 9.74 -11.02 -16.85
C GLU A 97 10.82 -11.33 -15.82
N TRP A 98 11.39 -12.51 -15.91
CA TRP A 98 12.62 -12.93 -15.21
C TRP A 98 13.75 -13.06 -16.21
N ARG A 99 14.92 -12.61 -15.81
CA ARG A 99 16.13 -12.70 -16.59
C ARG A 99 17.30 -13.15 -15.73
N ARG A 100 18.02 -14.18 -16.18
CA ARG A 100 19.30 -14.56 -15.59
C ARG A 100 20.35 -13.54 -16.02
N LEU A 101 21.16 -13.11 -15.09
CA LEU A 101 22.32 -12.24 -15.29
C LEU A 101 23.59 -13.07 -15.06
N ASP A 102 24.75 -12.50 -15.38
CA ASP A 102 26.03 -13.16 -15.16
C ASP A 102 26.21 -13.55 -13.68
N GLY A 103 26.62 -14.81 -13.44
CA GLY A 103 26.90 -15.35 -12.12
C GLY A 103 25.66 -15.46 -11.23
N ASP A 104 24.82 -16.46 -11.39
CA ASP A 104 23.66 -16.82 -10.54
C ASP A 104 22.75 -15.68 -10.05
N ARG A 105 22.92 -14.48 -10.60
CA ARG A 105 22.07 -13.33 -10.31
C ARG A 105 20.85 -13.33 -11.23
N PHE A 106 19.73 -12.83 -10.69
CA PHE A 106 18.47 -12.72 -11.43
C PHE A 106 17.91 -11.31 -11.29
N SER A 107 17.27 -10.84 -12.33
CA SER A 107 16.42 -9.67 -12.29
C SER A 107 14.99 -10.06 -12.62
N SER A 108 14.04 -9.37 -11.99
CA SER A 108 12.64 -9.44 -12.42
C SER A 108 12.08 -8.05 -12.60
N ARG A 109 11.27 -7.87 -13.65
CA ARG A 109 10.60 -6.62 -13.96
C ARG A 109 9.13 -6.87 -14.17
N SER A 110 8.30 -6.03 -13.55
CA SER A 110 6.87 -6.05 -13.74
C SER A 110 6.43 -4.82 -14.50
N ARG A 111 5.40 -4.96 -15.34
CA ARG A 111 4.83 -3.87 -16.13
C ARG A 111 3.31 -3.94 -16.13
N ILE A 112 2.70 -2.77 -16.25
CA ILE A 112 1.28 -2.54 -16.54
C ILE A 112 1.22 -1.82 -17.88
N ASN A 113 0.57 -2.41 -18.88
CA ASN A 113 0.45 -1.84 -20.25
C ASN A 113 1.81 -1.32 -20.78
N GLY A 114 2.87 -2.12 -20.59
CA GLY A 114 4.24 -1.76 -20.98
C GLY A 114 4.99 -0.86 -20.00
N SER A 115 4.31 -0.10 -19.15
CA SER A 115 4.90 0.81 -18.17
C SER A 115 5.41 0.07 -16.94
N SER A 116 6.60 0.43 -16.43
CA SER A 116 7.20 -0.22 -15.26
C SER A 116 6.37 0.02 -14.01
N VAL A 117 6.16 -1.02 -13.20
CA VAL A 117 5.41 -0.97 -11.95
C VAL A 117 6.22 -1.58 -10.82
N ASN A 118 6.11 -1.00 -9.62
CA ASN A 118 6.72 -1.54 -8.43
C ASN A 118 5.81 -2.57 -7.73
N ARG A 119 6.40 -3.31 -6.79
CA ARG A 119 5.68 -4.36 -6.06
C ARG A 119 4.53 -3.83 -5.22
N GLN A 120 4.68 -2.67 -4.60
CA GLN A 120 3.65 -2.10 -3.75
C GLN A 120 2.40 -1.76 -4.57
N GLN A 121 2.57 -1.13 -5.73
CA GLN A 121 1.49 -0.86 -6.67
C GLN A 121 0.76 -2.13 -7.12
N LEU A 122 1.50 -3.23 -7.39
CA LEU A 122 0.88 -4.52 -7.72
C LEU A 122 0.08 -5.11 -6.55
N LEU A 123 0.55 -4.94 -5.31
CA LEU A 123 -0.18 -5.41 -4.12
C LEU A 123 -1.44 -4.60 -3.83
N GLU A 124 -1.44 -3.31 -4.16
CA GLU A 124 -2.62 -2.44 -4.12
C GLU A 124 -3.63 -2.79 -5.21
N LEU A 125 -3.14 -3.10 -6.40
CA LEU A 125 -3.93 -3.48 -7.57
C LEU A 125 -4.58 -4.87 -7.42
N ARG A 126 -3.88 -5.82 -6.81
CA ARG A 126 -4.29 -7.23 -6.67
C ARG A 126 -5.75 -7.42 -6.18
N PRO A 127 -6.21 -6.79 -5.08
CA PRO A 127 -7.57 -6.98 -4.59
C PRO A 127 -8.67 -6.41 -5.53
N LEU A 128 -8.30 -5.54 -6.48
CA LEU A 128 -9.21 -5.00 -7.49
C LEU A 128 -9.39 -5.94 -8.68
N LEU A 129 -8.45 -6.87 -8.89
CA LEU A 129 -8.40 -7.77 -10.04
C LEU A 129 -8.89 -9.17 -9.71
N ILE A 130 -8.41 -9.76 -8.62
CA ILE A 130 -8.64 -11.17 -8.32
C ILE A 130 -8.53 -11.47 -6.83
N ASP A 131 -9.34 -12.42 -6.37
CA ASP A 131 -9.19 -13.05 -5.08
C ASP A 131 -8.59 -14.46 -5.26
N LEU A 132 -7.35 -14.63 -4.82
CA LEU A 132 -6.63 -15.89 -4.91
C LEU A 132 -6.68 -16.62 -3.57
N THR A 133 -7.29 -17.79 -3.58
CA THR A 133 -7.23 -18.74 -2.45
C THR A 133 -6.20 -19.82 -2.78
N VAL A 134 -4.95 -19.61 -2.40
CA VAL A 134 -3.91 -20.63 -2.50
C VAL A 134 -4.05 -21.63 -1.35
N GLN A 135 -3.67 -22.89 -1.57
CA GLN A 135 -3.80 -23.97 -0.60
C GLN A 135 -3.36 -23.56 0.82
N GLY A 136 -4.31 -23.55 1.75
CA GLY A 136 -4.09 -23.29 3.18
C GLY A 136 -4.08 -21.80 3.60
N GLN A 137 -4.28 -20.86 2.72
CA GLN A 137 -4.32 -19.43 3.06
C GLN A 137 -5.47 -18.71 2.37
N SER A 138 -6.58 -18.62 3.05
CA SER A 138 -7.58 -17.57 2.79
C SER A 138 -7.03 -16.24 3.31
N GLN A 139 -6.08 -15.65 2.58
CA GLN A 139 -5.35 -14.44 3.02
C GLN A 139 -6.27 -13.25 3.24
N GLN A 140 -7.37 -13.16 2.51
CA GLN A 140 -8.32 -12.04 2.65
C GLN A 140 -9.24 -12.21 3.86
N LEU A 141 -9.73 -13.43 4.13
CA LEU A 141 -10.57 -13.73 5.30
C LEU A 141 -9.85 -13.50 6.63
N SER A 142 -8.52 -13.68 6.65
CA SER A 142 -7.71 -13.50 7.86
C SER A 142 -7.34 -12.03 8.11
N ARG A 143 -7.60 -11.10 7.19
CA ARG A 143 -7.29 -9.68 7.38
C ARG A 143 -8.32 -9.02 8.29
N PRO A 144 -7.90 -8.31 9.36
CA PRO A 144 -8.81 -7.54 10.19
C PRO A 144 -9.62 -6.55 9.33
N GLY A 145 -10.93 -6.53 9.51
CA GLY A 145 -11.83 -5.62 8.79
C GLY A 145 -12.35 -6.12 7.44
N GLN A 146 -11.72 -7.12 6.80
CA GLN A 146 -12.22 -7.63 5.52
C GLN A 146 -13.56 -8.38 5.67
N GLN A 147 -13.69 -9.18 6.73
CA GLN A 147 -14.94 -9.87 7.06
C GLN A 147 -16.09 -8.88 7.25
N ARG A 148 -15.82 -7.76 8.00
CA ARG A 148 -16.79 -6.70 8.18
C ARG A 148 -17.15 -6.05 6.85
N ARG A 149 -16.17 -5.72 6.01
CA ARG A 149 -16.41 -5.12 4.69
C ARG A 149 -17.30 -5.99 3.81
N TRP A 150 -17.10 -7.30 3.82
CA TRP A 150 -17.95 -8.22 3.05
C TRP A 150 -19.36 -8.31 3.62
N LEU A 151 -19.50 -8.28 4.95
CA LEU A 151 -20.80 -8.21 5.58
C LEU A 151 -21.50 -6.89 5.22
N ASP A 152 -20.78 -5.78 5.27
CA ASP A 152 -21.29 -4.45 4.93
C ASP A 152 -21.74 -4.37 3.46
N LEU A 153 -21.04 -5.01 2.53
CA LEU A 153 -21.44 -5.11 1.12
C LEU A 153 -22.76 -5.87 0.90
N HIS A 154 -23.12 -6.77 1.82
CA HIS A 154 -24.39 -7.52 1.76
C HIS A 154 -25.59 -6.71 2.27
N GLY A 155 -25.37 -5.59 2.91
CA GLY A 155 -26.40 -4.77 3.53
C GLY A 155 -27.26 -3.93 2.56
N GLY A 156 -26.85 -3.85 1.28
CA GLY A 156 -27.56 -3.09 0.27
C GLY A 156 -27.32 -1.57 0.35
N GLU A 157 -28.07 -0.81 -0.49
CA GLU A 157 -27.86 0.64 -0.64
C GLU A 157 -28.17 1.44 0.63
N ASP A 158 -29.24 1.09 1.34
CA ASP A 158 -29.63 1.78 2.59
C ASP A 158 -28.53 1.61 3.66
N HIS A 159 -27.94 0.43 3.76
CA HIS A 159 -26.86 0.17 4.69
C HIS A 159 -25.60 0.96 4.30
N GLN A 160 -25.29 1.06 3.01
CA GLN A 160 -24.15 1.84 2.52
C GLN A 160 -24.29 3.33 2.89
N GLN A 161 -25.48 3.91 2.74
CA GLN A 161 -25.75 5.30 3.15
C GLN A 161 -25.53 5.51 4.65
N LEU A 162 -25.93 4.53 5.49
CA LEU A 162 -25.66 4.57 6.93
C LEU A 162 -24.17 4.49 7.25
N LEU A 163 -23.42 3.64 6.55
CA LEU A 163 -21.97 3.55 6.69
C LEU A 163 -21.26 4.86 6.32
N ASP A 164 -21.67 5.48 5.22
CA ASP A 164 -21.10 6.76 4.77
C ASP A 164 -21.40 7.87 5.78
N SER A 165 -22.62 7.94 6.30
CA SER A 165 -23.00 8.92 7.33
C SER A 165 -22.24 8.72 8.65
N ALA A 166 -22.07 7.46 9.08
CA ALA A 166 -21.31 7.11 10.27
C ALA A 166 -19.81 7.44 10.09
N SER A 167 -19.25 7.15 8.93
CA SER A 167 -17.88 7.49 8.58
C SER A 167 -17.64 9.01 8.63
N LEU A 168 -18.55 9.80 8.05
CA LEU A 168 -18.50 11.26 8.06
C LEU A 168 -18.57 11.82 9.48
N ALA A 169 -19.47 11.29 10.31
CA ALA A 169 -19.61 11.67 11.72
C ALA A 169 -18.33 11.33 12.51
N TRP A 170 -17.76 10.14 12.29
CA TRP A 170 -16.49 9.74 12.89
C TRP A 170 -15.34 10.66 12.52
N HIS A 171 -15.20 11.01 11.24
CA HIS A 171 -14.13 11.92 10.78
C HIS A 171 -14.28 13.31 11.41
N ARG A 172 -15.49 13.85 11.48
CA ARG A 172 -15.76 15.15 12.14
C ARG A 172 -15.43 15.11 13.63
N TRP A 173 -15.85 14.06 14.32
CA TRP A 173 -15.53 13.86 15.73
C TRP A 173 -14.02 13.77 15.97
N ARG A 174 -13.32 12.98 15.15
CA ARG A 174 -11.87 12.82 15.25
C ARG A 174 -11.12 14.13 15.03
N GLN A 175 -11.51 14.90 14.02
CA GLN A 175 -10.90 16.22 13.77
C GLN A 175 -11.15 17.19 14.93
N ALA A 176 -12.37 17.26 15.45
CA ALA A 176 -12.70 18.10 16.59
C ALA A 176 -11.93 17.69 17.86
N SER A 177 -11.81 16.37 18.12
CA SER A 177 -11.05 15.85 19.25
C SER A 177 -9.56 16.17 19.17
N LEU A 178 -8.96 16.06 17.97
CA LEU A 178 -7.55 16.43 17.76
C LEU A 178 -7.35 17.95 17.91
N ALA A 179 -8.27 18.76 17.40
CA ALA A 179 -8.20 20.21 17.54
C ALA A 179 -8.34 20.64 19.00
N LEU A 180 -9.24 20.02 19.77
CA LEU A 180 -9.39 20.26 21.21
C LEU A 180 -8.09 19.96 21.94
N LYS A 181 -7.52 18.76 21.72
CA LYS A 181 -6.27 18.35 22.36
C LYS A 181 -5.12 19.32 22.05
N ALA A 182 -4.99 19.76 20.80
CA ALA A 182 -3.97 20.74 20.41
C ALA A 182 -4.16 22.08 21.15
N ARG A 183 -5.42 22.52 21.34
CA ARG A 183 -5.72 23.74 22.10
C ARG A 183 -5.44 23.61 23.60
N GLU A 184 -5.72 22.46 24.17
CA GLU A 184 -5.37 22.16 25.57
C GLU A 184 -3.86 22.18 25.81
N GLU A 185 -3.09 21.58 24.89
CA GLU A 185 -1.62 21.61 24.94
C GLU A 185 -1.06 23.04 24.78
N GLU A 186 -1.65 23.83 23.86
CA GLU A 186 -1.28 25.23 23.66
C GLU A 186 -1.57 26.08 24.91
N ALA A 187 -2.75 25.91 25.52
CA ALA A 187 -3.13 26.60 26.74
C ALA A 187 -2.18 26.25 27.92
N GLN A 188 -1.83 24.98 28.08
CA GLN A 188 -0.89 24.56 29.12
C GLN A 188 0.50 25.18 28.93
N ARG A 189 1.00 25.26 27.70
CA ARG A 189 2.27 25.94 27.40
C ARG A 189 2.20 27.41 27.74
N PHE A 190 1.11 28.07 27.34
CA PHE A 190 0.91 29.50 27.65
C PHE A 190 0.87 29.78 29.15
N GLU A 191 0.22 28.93 29.96
CA GLU A 191 0.22 29.05 31.41
C GLU A 191 1.63 28.85 32.02
N GLN A 192 2.43 27.91 31.48
CA GLN A 192 3.81 27.70 31.92
C GLN A 192 4.68 28.91 31.59
N ASP A 193 4.64 29.38 30.33
CA ASP A 193 5.39 30.56 29.89
C ASP A 193 5.03 31.80 30.72
N ARG A 194 3.75 31.96 31.02
CA ARG A 194 3.25 33.05 31.86
C ARG A 194 3.80 32.98 33.28
N ALA A 195 3.79 31.79 33.89
CA ALA A 195 4.31 31.60 35.25
C ALA A 195 5.83 31.85 35.31
N GLU A 196 6.58 31.44 34.28
CA GLU A 196 8.00 31.76 34.17
C GLU A 196 8.28 33.25 34.02
N GLN A 197 7.47 33.96 33.21
CA GLN A 197 7.59 35.42 33.06
C GLN A 197 7.24 36.17 34.34
N GLU A 198 6.18 35.76 35.04
CA GLU A 198 5.79 36.34 36.33
C GLU A 198 6.92 36.14 37.37
N SER A 199 7.53 34.94 37.45
CA SER A 199 8.64 34.66 38.32
C SER A 199 9.89 35.50 37.99
N LEU A 200 10.18 35.67 36.71
CA LEU A 200 11.31 36.53 36.26
C LEU A 200 11.06 38.00 36.61
N LEU A 201 9.84 38.48 36.48
CA LEU A 201 9.46 39.83 36.79
C LEU A 201 9.61 40.10 38.30
N GLU A 202 9.17 39.19 39.17
CA GLU A 202 9.39 39.26 40.62
C GLU A 202 10.88 39.30 40.98
N GLN A 203 11.72 38.51 40.29
CA GLN A 203 13.18 38.55 40.52
C GLN A 203 13.81 39.88 40.12
N LEU A 204 13.37 40.46 38.99
CA LEU A 204 13.87 41.77 38.54
C LEU A 204 13.42 42.89 39.45
N GLU A 205 12.19 42.86 39.94
CA GLU A 205 11.66 43.84 40.93
C GLU A 205 12.42 43.70 42.27
N ALA A 206 12.68 42.48 42.74
CA ALA A 206 13.44 42.22 43.96
C ALA A 206 14.91 42.67 43.87
N ALA A 207 15.50 42.68 42.67
CA ALA A 207 16.84 43.15 42.42
C ALA A 207 16.96 44.69 42.53
N GLN A 208 15.86 45.45 42.64
CA GLN A 208 15.83 46.92 42.82
C GLN A 208 16.78 47.69 41.91
N MET A 209 16.82 47.30 40.63
CA MET A 209 17.69 47.93 39.61
C MET A 209 17.05 49.27 39.18
N ASP A 210 16.95 50.20 40.10
CA ASP A 210 16.31 51.51 39.89
C ASP A 210 17.27 52.54 39.25
N ASP A 211 18.56 52.30 39.27
CA ASP A 211 19.56 53.21 38.71
C ASP A 211 20.21 52.61 37.44
N PRO A 212 19.89 53.12 36.22
CA PRO A 212 20.52 52.67 35.00
C PRO A 212 22.02 52.90 34.91
N ASP A 213 22.57 53.78 35.76
CA ASP A 213 24.00 54.11 35.75
C ASP A 213 24.78 53.42 36.91
N GLU A 214 24.14 52.54 37.70
CA GLU A 214 24.74 51.86 38.83
C GLU A 214 25.96 51.03 38.41
N GLN A 215 25.90 50.34 37.29
CA GLN A 215 27.00 49.55 36.75
C GLN A 215 28.19 50.41 36.33
N LEU A 216 27.93 51.57 35.76
CA LEU A 216 28.95 52.57 35.40
C LEU A 216 29.66 53.15 36.64
N ARG A 217 28.94 53.34 37.76
CA ARG A 217 29.53 53.78 39.03
C ARG A 217 30.38 52.70 39.71
N LEU A 218 29.87 51.46 39.68
CA LEU A 218 30.62 50.32 40.24
C LEU A 218 31.91 50.05 39.49
N ASP A 219 31.92 50.20 38.17
CA ASP A 219 33.11 50.06 37.31
C ASP A 219 34.13 51.21 37.58
N GLN A 220 33.63 52.44 37.92
CA GLN A 220 34.49 53.59 38.28
C GLN A 220 35.08 53.51 39.72
N GLU A 221 34.46 52.75 40.61
CA GLU A 221 34.97 52.50 41.99
C GLU A 221 36.00 51.35 42.05
N GLN A 222 36.13 50.53 40.98
CA GLN A 222 37.10 49.44 40.89
C GLN A 222 38.42 49.84 40.19
N ASP A 223 38.50 50.98 39.55
CA ASP A 223 39.70 51.58 38.94
C ASP A 223 40.34 52.62 39.92
#